data_5bf795658f9b34837d74a1a582f6957f
#
_entry.id   5bf795658f9b34837d74a1a582f6957f
#
_cell.length_a   1.000
_cell.length_b   1.000
_cell.length_c   1.000
_cell.angle_alpha   90.00
_cell.angle_beta   90.00
_cell.angle_gamma   90.00
#
_symmetry.space_group_name_H-M   'P 1'
#
loop_
_entity.id
_entity.type
_entity.pdbx_description
1 polymer ?
#
loop_
_entity_poly.entity_id
_entity_poly.type
_entity_poly.pdbx_seq_one_letter_code
_entity_poly.pdbx_strand_id
1 'polypeptide(L)'
;MLTGVLALLVVALPSNAGRMSLASSTYLCTGYAGCQAAGYTHAGYREAASTMYWRMFAGHNCTNYVAYRLIQNGMPDSRPWEGGGNASNWGVEMASITDQVPRVGSVAWYPANVSPAGPAGHVAYVEQVISDTEIIVSEDYWGGDFRWRRITTTGSGWPSGFIHFNDLAIQATTPPTLTGSPAVGAPLEVKTGAWTPSPTSVTVRWLADGVPIAGATTASFVPTPDVKAKTLTAEVTAQRSDYTSGVALLTTTPVAPGALQATGQPTIQGTPEVGQALTLSAAAWSPQPSRTTTQWYADGAPLQGATGTTLVLNRDHIDTRISARVTGSAAGYLKSRATVPETTPVLAKAIKLTSPFVVKGRPQVAGVLTARVGDVRPANASASYAWHRDGKRISKATNRTYTVRPSDTGRGLSVYVTLTHPNFRATTETIAVAGPVTTVPAVRVRPEVMRGRVAVNIRVRAPGVPAPDGAITVRVGGRSVEGQLVDGLARLVVRDLAPGTKPMVVRYAGTELVQPAVSRTRVNVRARRA
;
A
#
# COMPACT_ATOMS: atom_id res chain seq x y z
N MET A 1 0.88 -23.93 -48.83
CA MET A 1 0.38 -24.99 -49.72
C MET A 1 -1.09 -25.17 -49.47
N LEU A 2 -1.84 -25.12 -50.49
CA LEU A 2 -3.28 -25.31 -50.72
C LEU A 2 -4.25 -24.41 -49.96
N THR A 3 -4.56 -23.34 -50.61
CA THR A 3 -5.76 -22.51 -50.52
C THR A 3 -6.93 -23.24 -51.15
N GLY A 4 -7.94 -23.60 -50.35
CA GLY A 4 -9.22 -24.11 -50.82
C GLY A 4 -10.24 -22.98 -50.84
N VAL A 5 -10.52 -22.44 -52.01
CA VAL A 5 -11.63 -21.48 -52.24
C VAL A 5 -12.93 -22.29 -52.36
N LEU A 6 -13.83 -22.12 -51.41
CA LEU A 6 -15.20 -22.65 -51.47
C LEU A 6 -16.10 -21.65 -52.22
N ALA A 7 -16.39 -21.93 -53.46
CA ALA A 7 -17.34 -21.16 -54.26
C ALA A 7 -18.77 -21.43 -53.80
N LEU A 8 -19.45 -20.38 -53.28
CA LEU A 8 -20.87 -20.43 -52.95
C LEU A 8 -21.65 -20.30 -54.29
N LEU A 9 -22.31 -21.37 -54.65
CA LEU A 9 -23.22 -21.38 -55.80
C LEU A 9 -24.54 -20.70 -55.39
N VAL A 10 -24.73 -19.46 -55.77
CA VAL A 10 -26.04 -18.75 -55.64
C VAL A 10 -26.95 -19.25 -56.71
N VAL A 11 -27.88 -20.14 -56.37
CA VAL A 11 -28.99 -20.51 -57.26
C VAL A 11 -30.03 -19.39 -57.19
N ALA A 12 -30.11 -18.59 -58.23
CA ALA A 12 -31.18 -17.63 -58.44
C ALA A 12 -32.49 -18.38 -58.73
N LEU A 13 -33.42 -18.35 -57.78
CA LEU A 13 -34.78 -18.78 -57.98
C LEU A 13 -35.53 -17.77 -58.87
N PRO A 14 -36.36 -18.17 -59.81
CA PRO A 14 -37.05 -17.27 -60.69
C PRO A 14 -38.07 -16.40 -59.93
N SER A 15 -37.94 -15.10 -60.04
CA SER A 15 -38.90 -14.10 -59.57
C SER A 15 -40.17 -14.10 -60.42
N ASN A 16 -41.03 -15.03 -60.18
CA ASN A 16 -42.42 -14.99 -60.66
C ASN A 16 -43.37 -15.54 -59.59
N ALA A 17 -43.32 -14.97 -58.37
CA ALA A 17 -44.44 -15.00 -57.46
C ALA A 17 -45.41 -13.87 -57.86
N GLY A 18 -46.42 -14.25 -58.65
CA GLY A 18 -47.55 -13.38 -58.88
C GLY A 18 -48.01 -12.83 -57.53
N ARG A 19 -48.16 -11.51 -57.37
CA ARG A 19 -48.86 -10.91 -56.22
C ARG A 19 -50.26 -11.50 -56.15
N MET A 20 -50.43 -12.57 -55.38
CA MET A 20 -51.78 -12.90 -54.91
C MET A 20 -52.24 -11.70 -54.11
N SER A 21 -53.26 -11.00 -54.59
CA SER A 21 -54.01 -10.05 -53.78
C SER A 21 -54.54 -10.82 -52.58
N LEU A 22 -53.89 -10.70 -51.45
CA LEU A 22 -54.35 -11.29 -50.21
C LEU A 22 -55.71 -10.63 -49.90
N ALA A 23 -56.78 -11.44 -49.82
CA ALA A 23 -58.07 -10.93 -49.38
C ALA A 23 -57.91 -10.23 -48.02
N SER A 24 -58.60 -9.09 -47.83
CA SER A 24 -58.53 -8.27 -46.62
C SER A 24 -58.89 -9.04 -45.33
N SER A 25 -59.47 -10.18 -45.46
CA SER A 25 -59.85 -11.08 -44.41
C SER A 25 -60.01 -12.49 -44.96
N THR A 26 -59.31 -13.49 -44.36
CA THR A 26 -59.33 -14.89 -44.77
C THR A 26 -59.64 -15.76 -43.56
N TYR A 27 -60.65 -16.63 -43.68
CA TYR A 27 -60.91 -17.61 -42.66
C TYR A 27 -59.85 -18.72 -42.68
N LEU A 28 -59.22 -18.96 -41.55
CA LEU A 28 -58.24 -20.04 -41.37
C LEU A 28 -58.97 -21.36 -41.03
N CYS A 29 -60.09 -21.23 -40.36
CA CYS A 29 -61.04 -22.31 -40.07
C CYS A 29 -62.45 -21.76 -39.73
N THR A 30 -63.45 -22.62 -39.79
CA THR A 30 -64.84 -22.32 -39.39
C THR A 30 -65.45 -23.48 -38.62
N GLY A 31 -66.32 -23.14 -37.65
CA GLY A 31 -66.89 -24.07 -36.70
C GLY A 31 -65.92 -24.72 -35.73
N TYR A 32 -66.38 -25.10 -34.55
CA TYR A 32 -65.52 -25.65 -33.50
C TYR A 32 -64.79 -26.91 -33.96
N ALA A 33 -65.50 -27.89 -34.59
CA ALA A 33 -64.89 -29.11 -35.06
C ALA A 33 -63.88 -28.83 -36.21
N GLY A 34 -64.22 -27.95 -37.15
CA GLY A 34 -63.32 -27.58 -38.27
C GLY A 34 -62.07 -26.87 -37.81
N CYS A 35 -62.16 -25.98 -36.83
CA CYS A 35 -61.04 -25.28 -36.27
C CYS A 35 -60.13 -26.25 -35.48
N GLN A 36 -60.70 -27.12 -34.68
CA GLN A 36 -59.93 -28.13 -33.97
C GLN A 36 -59.16 -29.07 -34.92
N ALA A 37 -59.83 -29.54 -35.98
CA ALA A 37 -59.21 -30.37 -37.03
C ALA A 37 -58.06 -29.63 -37.76
N ALA A 38 -58.15 -28.31 -37.91
CA ALA A 38 -57.14 -27.45 -38.50
C ALA A 38 -56.03 -27.01 -37.50
N GLY A 39 -56.05 -27.50 -36.27
CA GLY A 39 -55.07 -27.21 -35.23
C GLY A 39 -55.30 -25.90 -34.47
N TYR A 40 -56.45 -25.25 -34.63
CA TYR A 40 -56.82 -24.03 -33.92
C TYR A 40 -57.71 -24.30 -32.72
N THR A 41 -57.34 -23.71 -31.57
CA THR A 41 -58.02 -23.92 -30.30
C THR A 41 -59.14 -22.91 -30.06
N HIS A 42 -60.22 -23.33 -29.42
CA HIS A 42 -61.24 -22.48 -28.80
C HIS A 42 -61.02 -22.25 -27.29
N ALA A 43 -59.88 -22.68 -26.79
CA ALA A 43 -59.45 -22.52 -25.39
C ALA A 43 -60.46 -23.08 -24.36
N GLY A 44 -61.28 -24.09 -24.72
CA GLY A 44 -62.31 -24.67 -23.86
C GLY A 44 -63.65 -23.92 -23.87
N TYR A 45 -63.80 -22.87 -24.67
CA TYR A 45 -65.01 -22.05 -24.66
C TYR A 45 -66.27 -22.82 -25.12
N ARG A 46 -66.15 -23.78 -26.02
CA ARG A 46 -67.28 -24.60 -26.49
C ARG A 46 -68.07 -25.16 -25.33
N GLU A 47 -67.40 -25.71 -24.36
CA GLU A 47 -67.98 -26.33 -23.19
C GLU A 47 -68.41 -25.33 -22.11
N ALA A 48 -67.81 -24.13 -22.13
CA ALA A 48 -68.01 -23.06 -21.17
C ALA A 48 -69.02 -21.98 -21.62
N ALA A 49 -69.49 -22.03 -22.85
CA ALA A 49 -70.33 -20.97 -23.47
C ALA A 49 -71.66 -20.71 -22.76
N SER A 50 -72.20 -21.70 -22.04
CA SER A 50 -73.45 -21.53 -21.28
C SER A 50 -73.34 -20.57 -20.09
N THR A 51 -72.11 -20.28 -19.66
CA THR A 51 -71.80 -19.27 -18.60
C THR A 51 -71.89 -17.87 -19.19
N MET A 52 -72.58 -16.95 -18.47
CA MET A 52 -72.68 -15.54 -18.84
C MET A 52 -71.45 -14.80 -18.22
N TYR A 53 -70.40 -14.67 -18.99
CA TYR A 53 -69.23 -13.90 -18.57
C TYR A 53 -69.49 -12.38 -18.59
N TRP A 54 -68.96 -11.68 -17.61
CA TRP A 54 -69.16 -10.26 -17.42
C TRP A 54 -70.60 -9.80 -17.37
N ARG A 55 -71.53 -10.70 -17.11
CA ARG A 55 -72.98 -10.48 -17.01
C ARG A 55 -73.54 -9.76 -18.24
N MET A 56 -73.10 -10.18 -19.45
CA MET A 56 -73.57 -9.60 -20.73
C MET A 56 -74.60 -10.51 -21.41
N PHE A 57 -74.12 -11.47 -22.14
CA PHE A 57 -74.95 -12.43 -22.90
C PHE A 57 -74.38 -13.82 -22.77
N ALA A 58 -75.16 -14.77 -22.32
CA ALA A 58 -74.72 -16.16 -22.29
C ALA A 58 -74.75 -16.77 -23.69
N GLY A 59 -74.10 -17.91 -23.87
CA GLY A 59 -74.07 -18.65 -25.11
C GLY A 59 -73.02 -18.16 -26.11
N HIS A 60 -73.16 -18.73 -27.30
CA HIS A 60 -72.26 -18.46 -28.40
C HIS A 60 -72.44 -17.05 -28.96
N ASN A 61 -71.53 -16.15 -28.68
CA ASN A 61 -71.45 -14.80 -29.21
C ASN A 61 -70.06 -14.20 -28.96
N CYS A 62 -69.73 -13.16 -29.71
CA CYS A 62 -68.40 -12.52 -29.72
C CYS A 62 -68.03 -11.92 -28.37
N THR A 63 -68.96 -11.27 -27.67
CA THR A 63 -68.69 -10.61 -26.38
C THR A 63 -68.46 -11.63 -25.27
N ASN A 64 -69.23 -12.70 -25.22
CA ASN A 64 -69.08 -13.79 -24.22
C ASN A 64 -67.77 -14.54 -24.44
N TYR A 65 -67.43 -14.83 -25.70
CA TYR A 65 -66.18 -15.48 -26.05
C TYR A 65 -64.96 -14.63 -25.64
N VAL A 66 -64.96 -13.37 -26.03
CA VAL A 66 -63.81 -12.49 -25.72
C VAL A 66 -63.69 -12.24 -24.21
N ALA A 67 -64.80 -12.04 -23.49
CA ALA A 67 -64.79 -11.97 -22.02
C ALA A 67 -64.20 -13.25 -21.37
N TYR A 68 -64.63 -14.44 -21.84
CA TYR A 68 -64.05 -15.69 -21.41
C TYR A 68 -62.53 -15.74 -21.61
N ARG A 69 -62.02 -15.36 -22.77
CA ARG A 69 -60.60 -15.35 -23.09
C ARG A 69 -59.81 -14.38 -22.18
N LEU A 70 -60.36 -13.21 -21.90
CA LEU A 70 -59.77 -12.21 -21.01
C LEU A 70 -59.70 -12.71 -19.55
N ILE A 71 -60.80 -13.41 -19.09
CA ILE A 71 -60.81 -14.03 -17.77
C ILE A 71 -59.79 -15.17 -17.68
N GLN A 72 -59.65 -15.98 -18.73
CA GLN A 72 -58.57 -17.01 -18.78
C GLN A 72 -57.18 -16.40 -18.73
N ASN A 73 -57.01 -15.18 -19.17
CA ASN A 73 -55.77 -14.40 -19.09
C ASN A 73 -55.62 -13.64 -17.76
N GLY A 74 -56.47 -13.89 -16.76
CA GLY A 74 -56.33 -13.35 -15.40
C GLY A 74 -57.19 -12.12 -15.11
N MET A 75 -58.05 -11.68 -16.01
CA MET A 75 -59.01 -10.65 -15.64
C MET A 75 -60.09 -11.20 -14.71
N PRO A 76 -60.64 -10.38 -13.80
CA PRO A 76 -61.79 -10.78 -12.98
C PRO A 76 -63.05 -10.98 -13.84
N ASP A 77 -63.96 -11.88 -13.40
CA ASP A 77 -65.28 -12.03 -14.02
C ASP A 77 -66.23 -10.90 -13.58
N SER A 78 -65.78 -9.68 -13.81
CA SER A 78 -66.55 -8.46 -13.61
C SER A 78 -66.26 -7.48 -14.75
N ARG A 79 -67.30 -7.04 -15.44
CA ARG A 79 -67.14 -6.09 -16.55
C ARG A 79 -66.54 -4.76 -16.06
N PRO A 80 -65.49 -4.27 -16.67
CA PRO A 80 -64.78 -3.08 -16.19
C PRO A 80 -65.42 -1.74 -16.55
N TRP A 81 -66.65 -1.75 -17.12
CA TRP A 81 -67.43 -0.52 -17.40
C TRP A 81 -68.91 -0.75 -17.03
N GLU A 82 -69.62 0.32 -16.90
CA GLU A 82 -71.07 0.37 -16.67
C GLU A 82 -71.83 0.48 -17.99
N GLY A 83 -73.11 0.04 -18.05
CA GLY A 83 -73.94 0.16 -19.25
C GLY A 83 -74.09 -1.10 -20.08
N GLY A 84 -74.37 -0.94 -21.39
CA GLY A 84 -74.70 -2.05 -22.28
C GLY A 84 -73.57 -2.99 -22.62
N GLY A 85 -73.87 -4.32 -22.77
CA GLY A 85 -72.91 -5.35 -23.10
C GLY A 85 -72.59 -5.52 -24.57
N ASN A 86 -73.24 -4.81 -25.46
CA ASN A 86 -72.99 -4.88 -26.90
C ASN A 86 -71.53 -4.54 -27.26
N ALA A 87 -70.99 -5.26 -28.22
CA ALA A 87 -69.63 -5.06 -28.67
C ALA A 87 -69.34 -3.61 -29.14
N SER A 88 -70.34 -2.93 -29.72
CA SER A 88 -70.24 -1.54 -30.14
C SER A 88 -69.84 -0.57 -29.03
N ASN A 89 -70.14 -0.87 -27.77
CA ASN A 89 -69.85 -0.03 -26.63
C ASN A 89 -68.42 -0.20 -26.10
N TRP A 90 -67.80 -1.35 -26.32
CA TRP A 90 -66.54 -1.71 -25.67
C TRP A 90 -65.41 -0.68 -25.90
N GLY A 91 -65.14 -0.34 -27.15
CA GLY A 91 -64.09 0.66 -27.46
C GLY A 91 -64.48 2.08 -27.11
N VAL A 92 -65.77 2.38 -26.95
CA VAL A 92 -66.26 3.69 -26.51
C VAL A 92 -66.06 3.83 -25.00
N GLU A 93 -66.49 2.87 -24.21
CA GLU A 93 -66.38 2.87 -22.76
C GLU A 93 -64.92 2.71 -22.30
N MET A 94 -64.13 2.00 -23.08
CA MET A 94 -62.73 1.73 -22.81
C MET A 94 -61.77 2.57 -23.68
N ALA A 95 -62.18 3.79 -24.09
CA ALA A 95 -61.41 4.65 -24.98
C ALA A 95 -60.02 4.99 -24.46
N SER A 96 -59.80 5.06 -23.14
CA SER A 96 -58.53 5.35 -22.52
C SER A 96 -57.45 4.25 -22.68
N ILE A 97 -57.89 3.01 -22.99
CA ILE A 97 -57.01 1.86 -23.23
C ILE A 97 -57.22 1.30 -24.65
N THR A 98 -57.77 2.09 -25.56
CA THR A 98 -58.03 1.68 -26.95
C THR A 98 -57.15 2.51 -27.86
N ASP A 99 -56.34 1.83 -28.67
CA ASP A 99 -55.48 2.49 -29.66
C ASP A 99 -55.51 1.73 -31.01
N GLN A 100 -54.53 2.04 -31.91
CA GLN A 100 -54.41 1.40 -33.23
C GLN A 100 -53.33 0.33 -33.29
N VAL A 101 -52.71 -0.01 -32.14
CA VAL A 101 -51.57 -0.91 -32.09
C VAL A 101 -52.04 -2.30 -31.69
N PRO A 102 -52.00 -3.31 -32.57
CA PRO A 102 -52.39 -4.66 -32.21
C PRO A 102 -51.37 -5.27 -31.26
N ARG A 103 -51.89 -5.99 -30.22
CA ARG A 103 -51.08 -6.83 -29.33
C ARG A 103 -51.74 -8.17 -29.12
N VAL A 104 -50.98 -9.20 -28.91
CA VAL A 104 -51.49 -10.52 -28.55
C VAL A 104 -52.23 -10.41 -27.21
N GLY A 105 -53.48 -10.89 -27.15
CA GLY A 105 -54.34 -10.72 -26.00
C GLY A 105 -55.23 -9.48 -26.01
N SER A 106 -54.96 -8.47 -26.86
CA SER A 106 -55.85 -7.35 -27.03
C SER A 106 -57.16 -7.76 -27.73
N VAL A 107 -58.12 -6.85 -27.68
CA VAL A 107 -59.47 -7.07 -28.28
C VAL A 107 -59.56 -6.21 -29.54
N ALA A 108 -59.63 -6.89 -30.69
CA ALA A 108 -60.00 -6.26 -31.95
C ALA A 108 -61.45 -5.80 -31.91
N TRP A 109 -61.70 -4.49 -31.99
CA TRP A 109 -63.00 -3.90 -31.79
C TRP A 109 -63.51 -3.24 -33.07
N TYR A 110 -64.81 -3.46 -33.31
CA TYR A 110 -65.59 -2.91 -34.44
C TYR A 110 -66.87 -2.25 -33.92
N PRO A 111 -67.06 -0.94 -34.15
CA PRO A 111 -68.30 -0.25 -33.83
C PRO A 111 -69.51 -0.82 -34.61
N ALA A 112 -70.71 -0.39 -34.25
CA ALA A 112 -71.92 -0.75 -34.96
C ALA A 112 -71.84 -0.46 -36.47
N ASN A 113 -72.19 -1.45 -37.29
CA ASN A 113 -72.24 -1.38 -38.73
C ASN A 113 -70.89 -1.10 -39.44
N VAL A 114 -69.78 -1.32 -38.76
CA VAL A 114 -68.47 -1.32 -39.38
C VAL A 114 -68.07 -2.75 -39.71
N SER A 115 -67.83 -3.05 -40.98
CA SER A 115 -67.49 -4.42 -41.43
C SER A 115 -66.38 -5.05 -40.63
N PRO A 116 -66.53 -6.29 -40.14
CA PRO A 116 -67.64 -7.25 -40.40
C PRO A 116 -68.82 -7.16 -39.42
N ALA A 117 -68.87 -6.11 -38.60
CA ALA A 117 -69.87 -5.98 -37.53
C ALA A 117 -71.27 -5.56 -38.07
N GLY A 118 -72.30 -6.10 -37.43
CA GLY A 118 -73.69 -5.64 -37.54
C GLY A 118 -74.01 -4.55 -36.53
N PRO A 119 -75.32 -4.27 -36.27
CA PRO A 119 -75.74 -3.17 -35.38
C PRO A 119 -75.27 -3.28 -33.93
N ALA A 120 -74.96 -4.46 -33.46
CA ALA A 120 -74.45 -4.68 -32.10
C ALA A 120 -72.92 -4.46 -31.98
N GLY A 121 -72.24 -4.18 -33.09
CA GLY A 121 -70.77 -4.18 -33.13
C GLY A 121 -70.18 -5.61 -33.16
N HIS A 122 -68.88 -5.71 -33.11
CA HIS A 122 -68.17 -6.97 -33.05
C HIS A 122 -66.86 -6.83 -32.25
N VAL A 123 -66.47 -7.91 -31.60
CA VAL A 123 -65.15 -8.03 -30.92
C VAL A 123 -64.56 -9.39 -31.24
N ALA A 124 -63.22 -9.41 -31.41
CA ALA A 124 -62.46 -10.63 -31.61
C ALA A 124 -61.22 -10.60 -30.73
N TYR A 125 -60.73 -11.76 -30.33
CA TYR A 125 -59.52 -11.89 -29.52
C TYR A 125 -58.29 -11.96 -30.44
N VAL A 126 -57.30 -11.12 -30.23
CA VAL A 126 -56.03 -11.13 -31.01
C VAL A 126 -55.15 -12.26 -30.53
N GLU A 127 -54.94 -13.26 -31.36
CA GLU A 127 -54.14 -14.45 -31.08
C GLU A 127 -52.70 -14.30 -31.52
N GLN A 128 -52.48 -13.60 -32.65
CA GLN A 128 -51.15 -13.32 -33.19
C GLN A 128 -51.15 -11.94 -33.88
N VAL A 129 -50.02 -11.26 -33.73
CA VAL A 129 -49.66 -10.06 -34.51
C VAL A 129 -48.52 -10.47 -35.44
N ILE A 130 -48.78 -10.57 -36.73
CA ILE A 130 -47.80 -10.90 -37.76
C ILE A 130 -46.99 -9.65 -38.13
N SER A 131 -47.65 -8.52 -38.20
CA SER A 131 -47.09 -7.20 -38.38
C SER A 131 -48.08 -6.12 -37.96
N ASP A 132 -47.69 -4.83 -37.97
CA ASP A 132 -48.59 -3.68 -37.71
C ASP A 132 -49.78 -3.59 -38.67
N THR A 133 -49.75 -4.37 -39.74
CA THR A 133 -50.77 -4.40 -40.79
C THR A 133 -51.41 -5.77 -40.98
N GLU A 134 -51.11 -6.75 -40.10
CA GLU A 134 -51.58 -8.09 -40.28
C GLU A 134 -51.71 -8.82 -38.94
N ILE A 135 -52.91 -9.32 -38.62
CA ILE A 135 -53.24 -10.02 -37.38
C ILE A 135 -53.96 -11.32 -37.64
N ILE A 136 -53.95 -12.20 -36.67
CA ILE A 136 -54.82 -13.38 -36.58
C ILE A 136 -55.66 -13.22 -35.33
N VAL A 137 -56.98 -13.37 -35.50
CA VAL A 137 -57.95 -13.32 -34.40
C VAL A 137 -58.72 -14.61 -34.30
N SER A 138 -59.20 -14.91 -33.08
CA SER A 138 -60.25 -15.88 -32.83
C SER A 138 -61.54 -15.17 -32.43
N GLU A 139 -62.65 -15.67 -32.87
CA GLU A 139 -63.94 -15.00 -32.67
C GLU A 139 -65.06 -16.05 -32.65
N ASP A 140 -66.12 -15.75 -31.91
CA ASP A 140 -67.37 -16.52 -31.97
C ASP A 140 -68.50 -15.59 -32.44
N TYR A 141 -69.41 -16.13 -33.21
CA TYR A 141 -70.55 -15.37 -33.69
C TYR A 141 -71.82 -15.84 -33.02
N TRP A 142 -72.84 -15.03 -33.09
CA TRP A 142 -74.16 -15.37 -32.56
C TRP A 142 -74.67 -16.67 -33.17
N GLY A 143 -74.91 -17.65 -32.30
CA GLY A 143 -75.35 -19.00 -32.70
C GLY A 143 -74.26 -20.06 -32.85
N GLY A 144 -73.02 -19.73 -32.57
CA GLY A 144 -71.90 -20.70 -32.46
C GLY A 144 -71.07 -20.92 -33.71
N ASP A 145 -70.92 -19.93 -34.52
CA ASP A 145 -70.04 -19.98 -35.69
C ASP A 145 -68.62 -19.50 -35.33
N PHE A 146 -67.91 -20.35 -34.56
CA PHE A 146 -66.53 -20.09 -34.10
C PHE A 146 -65.58 -20.08 -35.30
N ARG A 147 -64.60 -19.12 -35.28
CA ARG A 147 -63.67 -18.92 -36.38
C ARG A 147 -62.31 -18.46 -35.89
N TRP A 148 -61.30 -18.81 -36.69
CA TRP A 148 -60.00 -18.10 -36.73
C TRP A 148 -59.91 -17.37 -38.08
N ARG A 149 -59.45 -16.13 -38.00
CA ARG A 149 -59.42 -15.27 -39.17
C ARG A 149 -58.13 -14.48 -39.22
N ARG A 150 -57.51 -14.47 -40.40
CA ARG A 150 -56.40 -13.59 -40.73
C ARG A 150 -56.95 -12.32 -41.32
N ILE A 151 -56.47 -11.16 -40.83
CA ILE A 151 -56.96 -9.83 -41.22
C ILE A 151 -55.76 -8.97 -41.59
N THR A 152 -55.91 -8.24 -42.70
CA THR A 152 -54.90 -7.26 -43.15
C THR A 152 -55.54 -5.89 -43.32
N THR A 153 -54.72 -4.83 -43.27
CA THR A 153 -55.15 -3.42 -43.50
C THR A 153 -55.53 -3.12 -44.95
N THR A 154 -55.25 -4.03 -45.90
CA THR A 154 -55.42 -3.83 -47.33
C THR A 154 -56.85 -3.93 -47.85
N GLY A 155 -57.85 -3.83 -46.97
CA GLY A 155 -59.27 -3.88 -47.36
C GLY A 155 -60.21 -3.64 -46.21
N SER A 156 -61.51 -3.99 -46.40
CA SER A 156 -62.48 -3.85 -45.32
C SER A 156 -62.30 -4.95 -44.29
N GLY A 157 -62.40 -4.64 -43.01
CA GLY A 157 -62.38 -5.61 -41.93
C GLY A 157 -61.21 -5.49 -40.98
N TRP A 158 -60.35 -4.49 -41.15
CA TRP A 158 -59.41 -4.11 -40.11
C TRP A 158 -60.18 -3.52 -38.91
N PRO A 159 -59.76 -3.83 -37.64
CA PRO A 159 -60.42 -3.27 -36.47
C PRO A 159 -60.39 -1.74 -36.44
N SER A 160 -61.42 -1.12 -35.88
CA SER A 160 -61.44 0.30 -35.61
C SER A 160 -60.57 0.70 -34.43
N GLY A 161 -60.15 -0.25 -33.64
CA GLY A 161 -59.20 -0.10 -32.54
C GLY A 161 -58.94 -1.44 -31.86
N PHE A 162 -57.88 -1.44 -31.03
CA PHE A 162 -57.50 -2.56 -30.17
C PHE A 162 -57.64 -2.14 -28.71
N ILE A 163 -58.44 -2.90 -27.92
CA ILE A 163 -58.64 -2.59 -26.51
C ILE A 163 -57.66 -3.40 -25.69
N HIS A 164 -56.86 -2.74 -24.88
CA HIS A 164 -55.76 -3.31 -24.11
C HIS A 164 -56.17 -3.62 -22.65
N PHE A 165 -57.07 -4.56 -22.42
CA PHE A 165 -57.51 -4.94 -21.07
C PHE A 165 -56.43 -5.64 -20.29
N ASN A 166 -55.83 -6.66 -20.88
CA ASN A 166 -54.82 -7.50 -20.28
C ASN A 166 -54.03 -8.23 -21.37
N ASP A 167 -53.24 -7.46 -22.09
CA ASP A 167 -52.39 -7.99 -23.16
C ASP A 167 -51.42 -9.02 -22.63
N LEU A 168 -51.15 -10.06 -23.40
CA LEU A 168 -50.18 -11.06 -22.98
C LEU A 168 -48.78 -10.47 -22.91
N ALA A 169 -48.15 -10.71 -21.78
CA ALA A 169 -46.76 -10.26 -21.58
C ALA A 169 -45.79 -11.44 -21.83
N ILE A 170 -44.58 -11.05 -22.26
CA ILE A 170 -43.46 -11.99 -22.31
C ILE A 170 -43.16 -12.45 -20.88
N GLN A 171 -43.06 -13.76 -20.66
CA GLN A 171 -42.80 -14.35 -19.37
C GLN A 171 -41.41 -14.98 -19.29
N ALA A 172 -40.72 -14.82 -18.17
CA ALA A 172 -39.43 -15.48 -17.95
C ALA A 172 -39.66 -16.97 -17.67
N THR A 173 -39.15 -17.85 -18.52
CA THR A 173 -39.12 -19.32 -18.30
C THR A 173 -37.90 -19.73 -17.47
N THR A 174 -36.80 -19.01 -17.60
CA THR A 174 -35.65 -19.05 -16.67
C THR A 174 -35.47 -17.64 -16.14
N PRO A 175 -35.65 -17.40 -14.84
CA PRO A 175 -35.53 -16.07 -14.28
C PRO A 175 -34.11 -15.48 -14.52
N PRO A 176 -33.99 -14.18 -14.78
CA PRO A 176 -32.71 -13.49 -14.77
C PRO A 176 -32.02 -13.61 -13.40
N THR A 177 -30.70 -13.60 -13.42
CA THR A 177 -29.89 -13.68 -12.19
C THR A 177 -28.81 -12.60 -12.18
N LEU A 178 -28.47 -12.13 -10.97
CA LEU A 178 -27.41 -11.17 -10.72
C LEU A 178 -26.31 -11.85 -9.89
N THR A 179 -25.07 -11.72 -10.31
CA THR A 179 -23.89 -12.24 -9.64
C THR A 179 -22.85 -11.15 -9.41
N GLY A 180 -21.92 -11.37 -8.49
CA GLY A 180 -20.91 -10.40 -8.07
C GLY A 180 -21.21 -9.82 -6.69
N SER A 181 -20.27 -9.09 -6.15
CA SER A 181 -20.42 -8.38 -4.87
C SER A 181 -20.68 -6.90 -5.10
N PRO A 182 -21.73 -6.31 -4.53
CA PRO A 182 -22.03 -4.89 -4.69
C PRO A 182 -21.03 -4.04 -3.90
N ALA A 183 -19.87 -3.80 -4.51
CA ALA A 183 -18.82 -2.96 -3.95
C ALA A 183 -18.20 -2.08 -5.05
N VAL A 184 -17.73 -0.90 -4.67
CA VAL A 184 -17.07 0.01 -5.62
C VAL A 184 -15.87 -0.69 -6.28
N GLY A 185 -15.84 -0.68 -7.61
CA GLY A 185 -14.77 -1.29 -8.41
C GLY A 185 -14.88 -2.80 -8.62
N ALA A 186 -15.88 -3.47 -8.03
CA ALA A 186 -16.14 -4.89 -8.24
C ALA A 186 -17.25 -5.08 -9.30
N PRO A 187 -17.02 -5.89 -10.36
CA PRO A 187 -18.02 -6.09 -11.40
C PRO A 187 -19.25 -6.85 -10.88
N LEU A 188 -20.41 -6.41 -11.34
CA LEU A 188 -21.69 -7.10 -11.22
C LEU A 188 -22.08 -7.61 -12.60
N GLU A 189 -22.59 -8.84 -12.69
CA GLU A 189 -22.95 -9.48 -13.94
C GLU A 189 -24.41 -9.96 -13.90
N VAL A 190 -25.19 -9.58 -14.92
CA VAL A 190 -26.56 -10.00 -15.15
C VAL A 190 -26.58 -11.11 -16.19
N LYS A 191 -27.18 -12.25 -15.85
CA LYS A 191 -27.65 -13.23 -16.85
C LYS A 191 -29.12 -12.96 -17.10
N THR A 192 -29.48 -12.69 -18.35
CA THR A 192 -30.82 -12.22 -18.72
C THR A 192 -31.91 -13.30 -18.70
N GLY A 193 -31.55 -14.55 -18.43
CA GLY A 193 -32.49 -15.66 -18.39
C GLY A 193 -33.02 -16.08 -19.76
N ALA A 194 -34.11 -16.88 -19.77
CA ALA A 194 -34.84 -17.25 -20.96
C ALA A 194 -36.29 -16.78 -20.85
N TRP A 195 -36.94 -16.48 -21.97
CA TRP A 195 -38.25 -15.85 -22.02
C TRP A 195 -39.13 -16.50 -23.07
N THR A 196 -40.44 -16.50 -22.82
CA THR A 196 -41.43 -17.01 -23.77
C THR A 196 -42.58 -16.01 -23.91
N PRO A 197 -43.08 -15.79 -25.11
CA PRO A 197 -42.49 -16.20 -26.39
C PRO A 197 -41.10 -15.56 -26.55
N SER A 198 -40.26 -16.10 -27.45
CA SER A 198 -38.92 -15.60 -27.67
C SER A 198 -38.94 -14.11 -28.00
N PRO A 199 -38.24 -13.24 -27.23
CA PRO A 199 -38.23 -11.82 -27.48
C PRO A 199 -37.37 -11.48 -28.72
N THR A 200 -37.62 -10.33 -29.34
CA THR A 200 -36.78 -9.78 -30.41
C THR A 200 -35.57 -9.05 -29.83
N SER A 201 -35.68 -8.57 -28.61
CA SER A 201 -34.57 -7.96 -27.86
C SER A 201 -34.72 -8.18 -26.36
N VAL A 202 -33.56 -8.26 -25.67
CA VAL A 202 -33.48 -8.22 -24.23
C VAL A 202 -32.48 -7.13 -23.86
N THR A 203 -32.92 -6.18 -23.07
CA THR A 203 -32.11 -5.04 -22.64
C THR A 203 -31.92 -5.07 -21.14
N VAL A 204 -30.78 -4.51 -20.68
CA VAL A 204 -30.49 -4.32 -19.27
C VAL A 204 -30.31 -2.84 -19.01
N ARG A 205 -30.85 -2.34 -17.90
CA ARG A 205 -30.67 -0.99 -17.42
C ARG A 205 -30.38 -1.00 -15.94
N TRP A 206 -29.37 -0.24 -15.51
CA TRP A 206 -29.03 -0.14 -14.09
C TRP A 206 -29.58 1.13 -13.46
N LEU A 207 -30.12 0.98 -12.26
CA LEU A 207 -30.66 2.06 -11.45
C LEU A 207 -29.93 2.10 -10.09
N ALA A 208 -29.81 3.28 -9.53
CA ALA A 208 -29.32 3.50 -8.16
C ALA A 208 -30.42 4.19 -7.36
N ASP A 209 -30.92 3.54 -6.29
CA ASP A 209 -32.08 3.98 -5.50
C ASP A 209 -33.30 4.32 -6.40
N GLY A 210 -33.55 3.50 -7.42
CA GLY A 210 -34.65 3.69 -8.39
C GLY A 210 -34.38 4.72 -9.50
N VAL A 211 -33.25 5.44 -9.48
CA VAL A 211 -32.91 6.42 -10.52
C VAL A 211 -31.97 5.79 -11.56
N PRO A 212 -32.30 5.86 -12.86
CA PRO A 212 -31.44 5.33 -13.92
C PRO A 212 -30.03 5.92 -13.90
N ILE A 213 -29.03 5.03 -14.02
CA ILE A 213 -27.62 5.44 -14.17
C ILE A 213 -27.35 5.67 -15.66
N ALA A 214 -26.97 6.89 -16.02
CA ALA A 214 -26.73 7.26 -17.41
C ALA A 214 -25.63 6.37 -18.05
N GLY A 215 -25.94 5.79 -19.22
CA GLY A 215 -25.04 4.93 -19.98
C GLY A 215 -24.84 3.51 -19.41
N ALA A 216 -25.44 3.16 -18.28
CA ALA A 216 -25.33 1.82 -17.67
C ALA A 216 -26.42 0.89 -18.25
N THR A 217 -26.17 0.41 -19.48
CA THR A 217 -27.14 -0.40 -20.26
C THR A 217 -26.58 -1.76 -20.69
N THR A 218 -25.44 -2.17 -20.14
CA THR A 218 -24.84 -3.48 -20.43
C THR A 218 -25.15 -4.49 -19.33
N ALA A 219 -25.03 -5.77 -19.63
CA ALA A 219 -25.21 -6.84 -18.66
C ALA A 219 -24.16 -6.79 -17.52
N SER A 220 -23.00 -6.19 -17.76
CA SER A 220 -21.96 -5.94 -16.77
C SER A 220 -22.00 -4.49 -16.29
N PHE A 221 -21.86 -4.28 -14.98
CA PHE A 221 -21.74 -2.96 -14.37
C PHE A 221 -20.70 -2.97 -13.25
N VAL A 222 -19.77 -2.00 -13.30
CA VAL A 222 -18.79 -1.79 -12.23
C VAL A 222 -19.23 -0.56 -11.41
N PRO A 223 -19.65 -0.74 -10.15
CA PRO A 223 -20.08 0.37 -9.32
C PRO A 223 -18.99 1.42 -9.13
N THR A 224 -19.31 2.67 -9.41
CA THR A 224 -18.43 3.82 -9.21
C THR A 224 -18.55 4.39 -7.80
N PRO A 225 -17.64 5.28 -7.35
CA PRO A 225 -17.76 5.95 -6.06
C PRO A 225 -19.09 6.68 -5.83
N ASP A 226 -19.74 7.19 -6.90
CA ASP A 226 -20.97 7.98 -6.83
C ASP A 226 -22.19 7.16 -6.43
N VAL A 227 -22.13 5.84 -6.63
CA VAL A 227 -23.20 4.91 -6.25
C VAL A 227 -22.90 4.18 -4.91
N LYS A 228 -21.83 4.56 -4.22
CA LYS A 228 -21.54 4.01 -2.89
C LYS A 228 -22.69 4.27 -1.92
N ALA A 229 -23.03 3.27 -1.13
CA ALA A 229 -24.15 3.23 -0.18
C ALA A 229 -25.54 3.27 -0.81
N LYS A 230 -25.68 3.26 -2.16
CA LYS A 230 -26.95 3.15 -2.86
C LYS A 230 -27.27 1.69 -3.14
N THR A 231 -28.55 1.38 -3.18
CA THR A 231 -29.07 0.10 -3.66
C THR A 231 -29.09 0.11 -5.17
N LEU A 232 -28.47 -0.89 -5.80
CA LEU A 232 -28.52 -1.03 -7.25
C LEU A 232 -29.65 -1.98 -7.65
N THR A 233 -30.32 -1.64 -8.75
CA THR A 233 -31.30 -2.51 -9.40
C THR A 233 -30.92 -2.67 -10.87
N ALA A 234 -30.75 -3.91 -11.31
CA ALA A 234 -30.70 -4.23 -12.73
C ALA A 234 -32.09 -4.55 -13.22
N GLU A 235 -32.63 -3.74 -14.12
CA GLU A 235 -33.88 -3.96 -14.80
C GLU A 235 -33.59 -4.68 -16.12
N VAL A 236 -34.12 -5.90 -16.24
CA VAL A 236 -34.03 -6.71 -17.46
C VAL A 236 -35.38 -6.63 -18.16
N THR A 237 -35.40 -6.09 -19.38
CA THR A 237 -36.62 -5.93 -20.18
C THR A 237 -36.52 -6.77 -21.44
N ALA A 238 -37.40 -7.74 -21.56
CA ALA A 238 -37.60 -8.54 -22.77
C ALA A 238 -38.69 -7.91 -23.62
N GLN A 239 -38.40 -7.67 -24.89
CA GLN A 239 -39.31 -6.94 -25.79
C GLN A 239 -39.59 -7.74 -27.05
N ARG A 240 -40.83 -7.62 -27.48
CA ARG A 240 -41.36 -8.07 -28.77
C ARG A 240 -42.57 -7.17 -29.11
N SER A 241 -42.65 -6.71 -30.33
CA SER A 241 -43.65 -5.68 -30.69
C SER A 241 -45.11 -6.09 -30.49
N ASP A 242 -45.36 -7.39 -30.61
CA ASP A 242 -46.71 -7.98 -30.53
C ASP A 242 -47.12 -8.42 -29.10
N TYR A 243 -46.24 -8.26 -28.09
CA TYR A 243 -46.51 -8.59 -26.70
C TYR A 243 -46.19 -7.41 -25.78
N THR A 244 -46.82 -7.41 -24.62
CA THR A 244 -46.36 -6.56 -23.52
C THR A 244 -44.96 -7.00 -23.06
N SER A 245 -44.08 -6.03 -22.83
CA SER A 245 -42.72 -6.33 -22.40
C SER A 245 -42.68 -7.10 -21.06
N GLY A 246 -41.87 -8.14 -21.03
CA GLY A 246 -41.54 -8.80 -19.78
C GLY A 246 -40.46 -8.03 -19.03
N VAL A 247 -40.66 -7.78 -17.74
CA VAL A 247 -39.68 -7.03 -16.90
C VAL A 247 -39.32 -7.86 -15.68
N ALA A 248 -38.02 -7.91 -15.39
CA ALA A 248 -37.51 -8.49 -14.15
C ALA A 248 -36.55 -7.49 -13.46
N LEU A 249 -36.70 -7.34 -12.15
CA LEU A 249 -35.88 -6.46 -11.32
C LEU A 249 -34.97 -7.29 -10.41
N LEU A 250 -33.67 -7.04 -10.50
CA LEU A 250 -32.64 -7.71 -9.70
C LEU A 250 -31.97 -6.67 -8.79
N THR A 251 -32.25 -6.76 -7.50
CA THR A 251 -31.80 -5.75 -6.53
C THR A 251 -30.66 -6.26 -5.68
N THR A 252 -29.65 -5.41 -5.43
CA THR A 252 -28.53 -5.70 -4.55
C THR A 252 -28.77 -5.22 -3.12
N THR A 253 -27.90 -5.59 -2.19
CA THR A 253 -27.68 -4.81 -0.96
C THR A 253 -26.99 -3.48 -1.32
N PRO A 254 -26.97 -2.47 -0.40
CA PRO A 254 -26.26 -1.23 -0.67
C PRO A 254 -24.78 -1.44 -1.04
N VAL A 255 -24.29 -0.68 -2.00
CA VAL A 255 -22.93 -0.77 -2.51
C VAL A 255 -21.92 -0.46 -1.40
N ALA A 256 -21.13 -1.47 -1.05
CA ALA A 256 -20.05 -1.33 -0.06
C ALA A 256 -18.87 -0.51 -0.62
N PRO A 257 -18.03 0.08 0.26
CA PRO A 257 -16.75 0.61 -0.17
C PRO A 257 -15.90 -0.48 -0.85
N GLY A 258 -15.19 -0.10 -1.89
CA GLY A 258 -14.23 -0.99 -2.54
C GLY A 258 -13.01 -1.31 -1.65
N ALA A 259 -12.32 -2.38 -1.93
CA ALA A 259 -11.06 -2.72 -1.29
C ALA A 259 -9.87 -2.11 -2.05
N LEU A 260 -9.06 -1.34 -1.35
CA LEU A 260 -7.76 -0.87 -1.83
C LEU A 260 -6.68 -1.75 -1.21
N GLN A 261 -5.82 -2.35 -2.01
CA GLN A 261 -4.78 -3.26 -1.53
C GLN A 261 -3.39 -2.80 -1.95
N ALA A 262 -2.43 -2.87 -1.01
CA ALA A 262 -1.03 -2.74 -1.36
C ALA A 262 -0.56 -4.09 -1.95
N THR A 263 -0.15 -4.08 -3.21
CA THR A 263 0.33 -5.26 -3.95
C THR A 263 1.85 -5.37 -3.95
N GLY A 264 2.56 -4.28 -3.61
CA GLY A 264 4.00 -4.24 -3.43
C GLY A 264 4.37 -3.47 -2.16
N GLN A 265 5.25 -4.06 -1.35
CA GLN A 265 5.75 -3.43 -0.12
C GLN A 265 6.78 -2.35 -0.49
N PRO A 266 6.63 -1.12 0.02
CA PRO A 266 7.68 -0.13 -0.08
C PRO A 266 8.89 -0.51 0.78
N THR A 267 10.07 -0.06 0.40
CA THR A 267 11.33 -0.31 1.12
C THR A 267 12.01 1.00 1.49
N ILE A 268 12.74 0.97 2.61
CA ILE A 268 13.62 2.08 3.01
C ILE A 268 14.98 1.85 2.37
N GLN A 269 15.48 2.85 1.66
CA GLN A 269 16.82 2.89 1.05
C GLN A 269 17.67 3.94 1.75
N GLY A 270 18.99 3.71 1.80
CA GLY A 270 19.95 4.59 2.43
C GLY A 270 20.61 3.92 3.64
N THR A 271 21.63 4.59 4.18
CA THR A 271 22.36 4.12 5.36
C THR A 271 21.76 4.76 6.61
N PRO A 272 21.37 3.98 7.63
CA PRO A 272 20.85 4.51 8.89
C PRO A 272 22.00 5.07 9.75
N GLU A 273 22.49 6.25 9.37
CA GLU A 273 23.55 6.99 10.05
C GLU A 273 23.17 8.48 10.13
N VAL A 274 23.48 9.12 11.23
CA VAL A 274 23.21 10.56 11.43
C VAL A 274 23.77 11.42 10.30
N GLY A 275 22.94 12.31 9.77
CA GLY A 275 23.27 13.19 8.65
C GLY A 275 23.05 12.56 7.27
N GLN A 276 22.67 11.28 7.20
CA GLN A 276 22.25 10.63 5.96
C GLN A 276 20.74 10.78 5.76
N ALA A 277 20.32 10.66 4.51
CA ALA A 277 18.91 10.63 4.15
C ALA A 277 18.47 9.18 3.90
N LEU A 278 17.36 8.81 4.50
CA LEU A 278 16.61 7.61 4.14
C LEU A 278 15.53 7.98 3.12
N THR A 279 15.39 7.20 2.07
CA THR A 279 14.36 7.38 1.05
C THR A 279 13.44 6.18 1.00
N LEU A 280 12.15 6.45 0.75
CA LEU A 280 11.12 5.43 0.66
C LEU A 280 10.82 5.14 -0.81
N SER A 281 10.87 3.87 -1.22
CA SER A 281 10.38 3.45 -2.53
C SER A 281 8.87 3.57 -2.60
N ALA A 282 8.31 3.68 -3.81
CA ALA A 282 6.86 3.69 -4.00
C ALA A 282 6.24 2.34 -3.62
N ALA A 283 5.08 2.38 -2.99
CA ALA A 283 4.22 1.20 -2.82
C ALA A 283 3.43 0.96 -4.11
N ALA A 284 3.28 -0.31 -4.51
CA ALA A 284 2.34 -0.68 -5.57
C ALA A 284 0.96 -0.94 -4.96
N TRP A 285 -0.10 -0.62 -5.70
CA TRP A 285 -1.48 -0.70 -5.24
C TRP A 285 -2.42 -1.24 -6.30
N SER A 286 -3.48 -1.89 -5.88
CA SER A 286 -4.60 -2.27 -6.74
C SER A 286 -5.94 -1.99 -6.02
N PRO A 287 -6.84 -1.18 -6.62
CA PRO A 287 -6.56 -0.23 -7.70
C PRO A 287 -5.59 0.88 -7.25
N GLN A 288 -5.12 1.70 -8.20
CA GLN A 288 -4.22 2.82 -7.86
C GLN A 288 -4.95 3.86 -7.00
N PRO A 289 -4.41 4.27 -5.83
CA PRO A 289 -5.03 5.31 -5.02
C PRO A 289 -4.93 6.69 -5.67
N SER A 290 -5.91 7.54 -5.43
CA SER A 290 -5.87 8.95 -5.85
C SER A 290 -4.94 9.79 -4.98
N ARG A 291 -4.64 9.33 -3.78
CA ARG A 291 -3.73 10.00 -2.84
C ARG A 291 -3.01 8.97 -1.96
N THR A 292 -1.71 9.21 -1.76
CA THR A 292 -0.89 8.52 -0.75
C THR A 292 -0.38 9.51 0.29
N THR A 293 -0.24 9.06 1.52
CA THR A 293 0.39 9.82 2.61
C THR A 293 1.40 8.92 3.31
N THR A 294 2.53 9.50 3.67
CA THR A 294 3.61 8.82 4.40
C THR A 294 3.67 9.34 5.83
N GLN A 295 4.05 8.48 6.76
CA GLN A 295 4.44 8.81 8.12
C GLN A 295 5.64 7.96 8.50
N TRP A 296 6.72 8.62 8.96
CA TRP A 296 7.90 7.96 9.49
C TRP A 296 7.77 7.72 11.00
N TYR A 297 8.44 6.68 11.48
CA TYR A 297 8.43 6.25 12.88
C TYR A 297 9.85 5.96 13.33
N ALA A 298 10.11 6.21 14.62
CA ALA A 298 11.31 5.77 15.34
C ALA A 298 10.85 4.89 16.50
N ASP A 299 11.34 3.65 16.58
CA ASP A 299 10.94 2.64 17.57
C ASP A 299 9.41 2.52 17.71
N GLY A 300 8.70 2.58 16.58
CA GLY A 300 7.23 2.52 16.52
C GLY A 300 6.49 3.82 16.90
N ALA A 301 7.18 4.85 17.41
CA ALA A 301 6.59 6.16 17.69
C ALA A 301 6.61 7.06 16.44
N PRO A 302 5.52 7.77 16.10
CA PRO A 302 5.46 8.62 14.93
C PRO A 302 6.38 9.83 15.08
N LEU A 303 7.22 10.07 14.07
CA LEU A 303 8.03 11.28 13.98
C LEU A 303 7.17 12.45 13.51
N GLN A 304 6.97 13.43 14.37
CA GLN A 304 6.09 14.55 14.07
C GLN A 304 6.58 15.36 12.87
N GLY A 305 5.69 15.59 11.89
CA GLY A 305 6.01 16.32 10.66
C GLY A 305 6.81 15.53 9.62
N ALA A 306 7.26 14.32 9.91
CA ALA A 306 7.98 13.46 8.98
C ALA A 306 7.00 12.72 8.05
N THR A 307 6.49 13.42 7.03
CA THR A 307 5.45 12.94 6.10
C THR A 307 5.91 12.86 4.64
N GLY A 308 7.14 13.25 4.35
CA GLY A 308 7.74 13.15 3.01
C GLY A 308 8.21 11.73 2.67
N THR A 309 8.62 11.54 1.42
CA THR A 309 9.25 10.29 0.96
C THR A 309 10.71 10.16 1.40
N THR A 310 11.28 11.22 2.00
CA THR A 310 12.66 11.28 2.49
C THR A 310 12.66 11.71 3.94
N LEU A 311 13.50 11.06 4.75
CA LEU A 311 13.78 11.41 6.15
C LEU A 311 15.28 11.65 6.30
N VAL A 312 15.69 12.86 6.71
CA VAL A 312 17.08 13.15 7.09
C VAL A 312 17.26 12.80 8.56
N LEU A 313 18.22 11.91 8.84
CA LEU A 313 18.51 11.45 10.19
C LEU A 313 19.31 12.49 10.98
N ASN A 314 18.89 12.76 12.20
CA ASN A 314 19.55 13.65 13.13
C ASN A 314 19.95 12.90 14.42
N ARG A 315 20.49 13.62 15.40
CA ARG A 315 20.96 13.03 16.66
C ARG A 315 19.86 12.36 17.49
N ASP A 316 18.61 12.82 17.35
CA ASP A 316 17.49 12.33 18.15
C ASP A 316 17.04 10.94 17.68
N HIS A 317 17.53 10.52 16.51
CA HIS A 317 17.30 9.21 15.94
C HIS A 317 18.40 8.18 16.31
N ILE A 318 19.51 8.59 16.98
CA ILE A 318 20.60 7.67 17.35
C ILE A 318 20.04 6.49 18.17
N ASP A 319 20.49 5.28 17.84
CA ASP A 319 20.10 4.01 18.45
C ASP A 319 18.63 3.61 18.23
N THR A 320 17.81 4.42 17.53
CA THR A 320 16.43 4.06 17.18
C THR A 320 16.36 3.31 15.85
N ARG A 321 15.33 2.48 15.68
CA ARG A 321 14.98 1.82 14.43
C ARG A 321 13.96 2.66 13.69
N ILE A 322 14.22 2.93 12.43
CA ILE A 322 13.32 3.76 11.60
C ILE A 322 12.44 2.86 10.75
N SER A 323 11.15 3.14 10.76
CA SER A 323 10.17 2.52 9.89
C SER A 323 9.27 3.57 9.25
N ALA A 324 8.45 3.17 8.29
CA ALA A 324 7.48 4.05 7.65
C ALA A 324 6.15 3.34 7.41
N ARG A 325 5.11 4.13 7.29
CA ARG A 325 3.78 3.67 6.90
C ARG A 325 3.28 4.53 5.75
N VAL A 326 2.90 3.89 4.66
CA VAL A 326 2.26 4.54 3.52
C VAL A 326 0.78 4.22 3.56
N THR A 327 -0.08 5.23 3.54
CA THR A 327 -1.53 5.06 3.51
C THR A 327 -2.04 5.50 2.15
N GLY A 328 -2.67 4.58 1.42
CA GLY A 328 -3.40 4.85 0.19
C GLY A 328 -4.85 5.19 0.47
N SER A 329 -5.41 6.13 -0.27
CA SER A 329 -6.82 6.49 -0.23
C SER A 329 -7.35 6.81 -1.63
N ALA A 330 -8.59 6.38 -1.90
CA ALA A 330 -9.34 6.70 -3.11
C ALA A 330 -10.81 6.91 -2.75
N ALA A 331 -11.51 7.74 -3.52
CA ALA A 331 -12.94 7.93 -3.34
C ALA A 331 -13.68 6.60 -3.48
N GLY A 332 -14.61 6.34 -2.61
CA GLY A 332 -15.40 5.11 -2.61
C GLY A 332 -14.68 3.87 -2.06
N TYR A 333 -13.41 3.93 -1.74
CA TYR A 333 -12.62 2.80 -1.22
C TYR A 333 -12.28 2.94 0.25
N LEU A 334 -12.10 1.81 0.92
CA LEU A 334 -11.51 1.77 2.26
C LEU A 334 -10.03 2.19 2.17
N LYS A 335 -9.58 2.99 3.14
CA LYS A 335 -8.16 3.32 3.23
C LYS A 335 -7.35 2.07 3.54
N SER A 336 -6.24 1.89 2.85
CA SER A 336 -5.32 0.78 3.06
C SER A 336 -3.93 1.27 3.45
N ARG A 337 -3.15 0.41 4.09
CA ARG A 337 -1.84 0.74 4.63
C ARG A 337 -0.81 -0.28 4.19
N ALA A 338 0.34 0.23 3.72
CA ALA A 338 1.56 -0.54 3.52
C ALA A 338 2.56 -0.15 4.61
N THR A 339 3.00 -1.11 5.41
CA THR A 339 4.03 -0.93 6.44
C THR A 339 5.40 -1.29 5.86
N VAL A 340 6.40 -0.50 6.21
CA VAL A 340 7.79 -0.75 5.80
C VAL A 340 8.52 -1.34 7.01
N PRO A 341 9.29 -2.43 6.84
CA PRO A 341 10.12 -2.98 7.90
C PRO A 341 11.07 -1.96 8.50
N GLU A 342 11.39 -2.14 9.78
CA GLU A 342 12.35 -1.29 10.48
C GLU A 342 13.76 -1.47 9.94
N THR A 343 14.52 -0.37 9.94
CA THR A 343 15.97 -0.41 9.67
C THR A 343 16.72 -1.06 10.83
N THR A 344 18.03 -1.30 10.65
CA THR A 344 18.96 -1.43 11.79
C THR A 344 18.96 -0.14 12.59
N PRO A 345 19.38 -0.14 13.86
CA PRO A 345 19.49 1.10 14.64
C PRO A 345 20.34 2.14 13.94
N VAL A 346 19.93 3.41 14.04
CA VAL A 346 20.64 4.55 13.46
C VAL A 346 21.98 4.73 14.15
N LEU A 347 23.05 4.67 13.40
CA LEU A 347 24.40 4.85 13.90
C LEU A 347 24.75 6.33 14.02
N ALA A 348 25.44 6.68 15.12
CA ALA A 348 26.11 7.97 15.20
C ALA A 348 27.28 8.01 14.22
N LYS A 349 27.51 9.12 13.57
CA LYS A 349 28.64 9.34 12.65
C LYS A 349 29.97 9.19 13.39
N ALA A 350 30.97 8.57 12.77
CA ALA A 350 32.30 8.44 13.38
C ALA A 350 33.07 9.76 13.36
N ILE A 351 33.74 10.12 14.48
CA ILE A 351 34.71 11.23 14.49
C ILE A 351 35.92 10.79 13.68
N LYS A 352 36.31 11.57 12.66
CA LYS A 352 37.46 11.29 11.82
C LYS A 352 38.68 12.06 12.34
N LEU A 353 39.82 11.37 12.51
CA LEU A 353 41.13 11.99 12.73
C LEU A 353 41.75 12.30 11.37
N THR A 354 42.20 13.52 11.20
CA THR A 354 42.87 14.00 9.96
C THR A 354 44.36 14.22 10.15
N SER A 355 44.83 14.27 11.40
CA SER A 355 46.24 14.23 11.74
C SER A 355 46.47 13.43 13.02
N PRO A 356 47.70 12.82 13.21
CA PRO A 356 47.95 11.92 14.34
C PRO A 356 48.00 12.69 15.68
N PHE A 357 47.62 11.97 16.73
CA PHE A 357 47.84 12.43 18.10
C PHE A 357 49.28 12.17 18.53
N VAL A 358 49.84 13.10 19.29
CA VAL A 358 51.23 12.97 19.79
C VAL A 358 51.30 13.38 21.24
N VAL A 359 52.25 12.80 21.98
CA VAL A 359 52.65 13.27 23.30
C VAL A 359 53.96 14.04 23.16
N LYS A 360 53.98 15.26 23.62
CA LYS A 360 55.19 16.11 23.69
C LYS A 360 55.67 16.18 25.12
N GLY A 361 57.00 16.31 25.30
CA GLY A 361 57.69 16.31 26.59
C GLY A 361 58.65 15.14 26.72
N ARG A 362 59.55 15.20 27.73
CA ARG A 362 60.48 14.10 28.03
C ARG A 362 59.90 13.23 29.13
N PRO A 363 59.93 11.91 28.99
CA PRO A 363 59.50 11.01 30.04
C PRO A 363 60.52 10.93 31.16
N GLN A 364 60.56 11.99 31.95
CA GLN A 364 61.53 12.16 33.05
C GLN A 364 60.78 12.63 34.28
N VAL A 365 61.13 12.11 35.46
CA VAL A 365 60.52 12.53 36.73
C VAL A 365 60.54 14.05 36.90
N ALA A 366 59.44 14.63 37.35
CA ALA A 366 59.12 16.04 37.42
C ALA A 366 58.98 16.73 36.05
N GLY A 367 59.21 16.05 34.94
CA GLY A 367 58.91 16.56 33.60
C GLY A 367 57.39 16.58 33.33
N VAL A 368 56.97 17.46 32.43
CA VAL A 368 55.57 17.58 32.01
C VAL A 368 55.40 16.97 30.63
N LEU A 369 54.54 16.00 30.54
CA LEU A 369 54.08 15.42 29.29
C LEU A 369 52.77 16.14 28.87
N THR A 370 52.62 16.42 27.61
CA THR A 370 51.45 17.11 27.06
C THR A 370 50.87 16.30 25.90
N ALA A 371 49.67 15.81 26.04
CA ALA A 371 48.93 15.20 24.96
C ALA A 371 48.45 16.29 23.99
N ARG A 372 48.78 16.18 22.70
CA ARG A 372 48.28 17.04 21.64
C ARG A 372 47.37 16.25 20.76
N VAL A 373 46.11 16.68 20.75
CA VAL A 373 45.10 16.19 19.80
C VAL A 373 45.45 16.76 18.43
N GLY A 374 45.52 15.90 17.44
CA GLY A 374 45.63 16.31 16.05
C GLY A 374 44.34 16.94 15.53
N ASP A 375 44.29 17.22 14.24
CA ASP A 375 43.08 17.74 13.62
C ASP A 375 42.00 16.64 13.55
N VAL A 376 40.78 17.01 13.90
CA VAL A 376 39.62 16.11 13.93
C VAL A 376 38.45 16.74 13.21
N ARG A 377 37.58 15.89 12.69
CA ARG A 377 36.30 16.31 12.12
C ARG A 377 35.17 15.60 12.82
N PRO A 378 34.23 16.32 13.45
CA PRO A 378 34.08 17.80 13.45
C PRO A 378 35.14 18.47 14.34
N ALA A 379 35.58 19.69 13.96
CA ALA A 379 36.63 20.43 14.64
C ALA A 379 36.29 20.84 16.08
N ASN A 380 35.00 20.87 16.42
CA ASN A 380 34.50 21.22 17.75
C ASN A 380 34.28 19.98 18.66
N ALA A 381 34.84 18.83 18.32
CA ALA A 381 34.80 17.66 19.21
C ALA A 381 35.56 17.96 20.52
N SER A 382 34.96 17.60 21.63
CA SER A 382 35.56 17.74 22.96
C SER A 382 36.50 16.58 23.23
N ALA A 383 37.67 16.84 23.83
CA ALA A 383 38.64 15.83 24.19
C ALA A 383 38.72 15.66 25.70
N SER A 384 38.71 14.44 26.18
CA SER A 384 39.01 14.05 27.57
C SER A 384 40.22 13.12 27.60
N TYR A 385 40.92 13.11 28.71
CA TYR A 385 42.21 12.44 28.83
C TYR A 385 42.23 11.49 30.03
N ALA A 386 42.95 10.37 29.91
CA ALA A 386 43.23 9.48 31.02
C ALA A 386 44.64 8.92 30.82
N TRP A 387 45.56 9.27 31.77
CA TRP A 387 46.90 8.74 31.76
C TRP A 387 46.97 7.37 32.40
N HIS A 388 47.78 6.52 31.82
CA HIS A 388 47.98 5.12 32.26
C HIS A 388 49.46 4.85 32.46
N ARG A 389 49.74 3.95 33.43
CA ARG A 389 51.06 3.40 33.72
C ARG A 389 50.99 1.90 33.55
N ASP A 390 51.80 1.34 32.68
CA ASP A 390 51.79 -0.09 32.33
C ASP A 390 50.35 -0.60 32.03
N GLY A 391 49.59 0.20 31.24
CA GLY A 391 48.20 -0.12 30.90
C GLY A 391 47.18 0.15 32.00
N LYS A 392 47.55 0.44 33.22
CA LYS A 392 46.63 0.72 34.34
C LYS A 392 46.41 2.21 34.51
N ARG A 393 45.14 2.62 34.65
CA ARG A 393 44.76 4.02 34.82
C ARG A 393 45.37 4.63 36.06
N ILE A 394 45.98 5.81 35.92
CA ILE A 394 46.51 6.62 37.01
C ILE A 394 45.38 7.46 37.61
N SER A 395 45.05 7.22 38.89
CA SER A 395 43.99 7.93 39.57
C SER A 395 44.15 9.45 39.49
N LYS A 396 43.08 10.19 39.17
CA LYS A 396 42.98 11.65 39.03
C LYS A 396 43.93 12.24 37.95
N ALA A 397 44.55 11.44 37.09
CA ALA A 397 45.38 11.92 35.98
C ALA A 397 44.50 12.10 34.70
N THR A 398 43.63 13.11 34.67
CA THR A 398 42.63 13.36 33.63
C THR A 398 42.88 14.68 32.87
N ASN A 399 43.93 15.38 33.14
CA ASN A 399 44.26 16.62 32.44
C ASN A 399 45.03 16.34 31.15
N ARG A 400 44.99 17.27 30.21
CA ARG A 400 45.79 17.26 28.98
C ARG A 400 47.28 17.08 29.25
N THR A 401 47.76 17.58 30.41
CA THR A 401 49.13 17.47 30.85
C THR A 401 49.24 16.48 31.99
N TYR A 402 50.40 15.80 32.06
CA TYR A 402 50.74 14.89 33.15
C TYR A 402 52.14 15.21 33.64
N THR A 403 52.27 15.50 34.94
CA THR A 403 53.58 15.62 35.57
C THR A 403 54.05 14.24 35.99
N VAL A 404 55.16 13.81 35.42
CA VAL A 404 55.78 12.49 35.67
C VAL A 404 56.21 12.38 37.14
N ARG A 405 55.77 11.31 37.80
CA ARG A 405 55.98 11.05 39.23
C ARG A 405 57.15 10.09 39.45
N PRO A 406 57.77 10.07 40.63
CA PRO A 406 58.76 9.08 40.97
C PRO A 406 58.31 7.63 40.80
N SER A 407 57.03 7.35 41.06
CA SER A 407 56.41 6.04 40.84
C SER A 407 56.32 5.59 39.39
N ASP A 408 56.61 6.47 38.44
CA ASP A 408 56.58 6.18 37.01
C ASP A 408 57.95 5.71 36.48
N THR A 409 59.02 5.83 37.28
CA THR A 409 60.39 5.51 36.82
C THR A 409 60.46 4.05 36.38
N GLY A 410 60.98 3.84 35.17
CA GLY A 410 61.08 2.50 34.55
C GLY A 410 59.78 1.96 33.99
N ARG A 411 58.70 2.72 34.07
CA ARG A 411 57.36 2.28 33.62
C ARG A 411 57.01 2.88 32.25
N GLY A 412 56.19 2.12 31.51
CA GLY A 412 55.58 2.60 30.28
C GLY A 412 54.41 3.54 30.59
N LEU A 413 54.42 4.73 30.03
CA LEU A 413 53.30 5.67 30.12
C LEU A 413 52.53 5.71 28.82
N SER A 414 51.21 5.85 28.92
CA SER A 414 50.31 6.11 27.79
C SER A 414 49.18 7.06 28.20
N VAL A 415 48.61 7.72 27.23
CA VAL A 415 47.38 8.52 27.43
C VAL A 415 46.27 8.05 26.50
N TYR A 416 45.09 7.83 27.05
CA TYR A 416 43.86 7.57 26.32
C TYR A 416 43.18 8.93 26.11
N VAL A 417 42.93 9.24 24.86
CA VAL A 417 42.22 10.48 24.47
C VAL A 417 40.89 10.07 23.90
N THR A 418 39.82 10.40 24.61
CA THR A 418 38.46 10.14 24.15
C THR A 418 37.87 11.43 23.59
N LEU A 419 37.52 11.39 22.31
CA LEU A 419 36.80 12.45 21.60
C LEU A 419 35.32 12.19 21.67
N THR A 420 34.54 13.24 21.95
CA THR A 420 33.07 13.20 22.02
C THR A 420 32.48 14.39 21.27
N HIS A 421 31.34 14.13 20.61
CA HIS A 421 30.53 15.16 19.99
C HIS A 421 29.08 14.69 19.98
N PRO A 422 28.06 15.54 20.21
CA PRO A 422 26.66 15.12 20.34
C PRO A 422 26.10 14.26 19.22
N ASN A 423 26.56 14.48 17.96
CA ASN A 423 26.06 13.80 16.76
C ASN A 423 27.04 12.72 16.24
N PHE A 424 28.05 12.34 17.04
CA PHE A 424 29.08 11.43 16.61
C PHE A 424 29.35 10.37 17.67
N ARG A 425 29.72 9.20 17.23
CA ARG A 425 30.18 8.14 18.11
C ARG A 425 31.49 8.56 18.76
N ALA A 426 31.60 8.40 20.08
CA ALA A 426 32.83 8.64 20.80
C ALA A 426 33.97 7.76 20.24
N THR A 427 35.15 8.38 20.04
CA THR A 427 36.34 7.69 19.54
C THR A 427 37.44 7.82 20.58
N THR A 428 38.10 6.71 20.94
CA THR A 428 39.19 6.70 21.90
C THR A 428 40.46 6.23 21.20
N GLU A 429 41.51 7.04 21.31
CA GLU A 429 42.86 6.75 20.82
C GLU A 429 43.83 6.59 21.97
N THR A 430 44.75 5.63 21.85
CA THR A 430 45.81 5.37 22.84
C THR A 430 47.15 5.82 22.28
N ILE A 431 47.82 6.72 22.98
CA ILE A 431 49.12 7.23 22.58
C ILE A 431 50.17 6.79 23.61
N ALA A 432 51.09 5.98 23.18
CA ALA A 432 52.23 5.60 24.02
C ALA A 432 53.25 6.74 24.12
N VAL A 433 53.83 6.93 25.28
CA VAL A 433 55.01 7.80 25.49
C VAL A 433 56.26 7.01 25.09
N ALA A 434 57.07 7.59 24.22
CA ALA A 434 58.29 6.91 23.73
C ALA A 434 59.36 6.74 24.84
N GLY A 435 59.80 5.52 25.03
CA GLY A 435 60.83 5.13 25.97
C GLY A 435 60.39 5.05 27.44
N PRO A 436 61.15 4.43 28.27
CA PRO A 436 60.85 4.33 29.70
C PRO A 436 61.07 5.68 30.40
N VAL A 437 60.36 5.87 31.50
CA VAL A 437 60.54 7.05 32.34
C VAL A 437 61.90 7.00 33.03
N THR A 438 62.69 8.03 32.84
CA THR A 438 63.99 8.22 33.50
C THR A 438 63.90 9.22 34.66
N THR A 439 64.92 9.20 35.53
CA THR A 439 65.03 10.13 36.66
C THR A 439 66.39 10.82 36.71
N VAL A 440 66.39 12.06 37.19
CA VAL A 440 67.64 12.80 37.44
C VAL A 440 68.11 12.56 38.87
N PRO A 441 69.33 12.05 39.08
CA PRO A 441 69.83 11.79 40.42
C PRO A 441 70.33 13.06 41.09
N ALA A 442 70.25 13.07 42.42
CA ALA A 442 70.95 14.01 43.27
C ALA A 442 72.24 13.32 43.83
N VAL A 443 73.39 13.83 43.46
CA VAL A 443 74.69 13.32 43.89
C VAL A 443 75.19 14.17 45.06
N ARG A 444 75.29 13.58 46.24
CA ARG A 444 75.90 14.24 47.42
C ARG A 444 77.25 13.67 47.63
N VAL A 445 78.25 14.56 47.83
CA VAL A 445 79.66 14.21 47.97
C VAL A 445 80.17 14.75 49.29
N ARG A 446 80.77 13.89 50.10
CA ARG A 446 81.42 14.26 51.35
C ARG A 446 82.91 13.80 51.31
N PRO A 447 83.84 14.70 51.08
CA PRO A 447 85.30 14.39 51.11
C PRO A 447 85.81 14.29 52.58
N GLU A 448 86.60 13.33 52.84
CA GLU A 448 87.40 13.15 54.07
C GLU A 448 88.85 13.36 53.65
N VAL A 449 89.35 14.44 54.05
CA VAL A 449 90.77 14.78 53.71
C VAL A 449 91.75 14.17 54.70
N MET A 450 92.66 13.37 54.17
CA MET A 450 93.76 12.78 54.88
C MET A 450 95.13 13.24 54.26
N ARG A 451 96.22 13.03 54.92
CA ARG A 451 97.53 13.40 54.38
C ARG A 451 97.88 12.64 53.09
N GLY A 452 97.96 13.36 51.94
CA GLY A 452 98.31 12.81 50.64
C GLY A 452 97.16 11.93 49.99
N ARG A 453 95.99 11.91 50.52
CA ARG A 453 94.83 11.16 49.99
C ARG A 453 93.54 11.82 50.41
N VAL A 454 92.49 11.57 49.62
CA VAL A 454 91.14 12.00 49.91
C VAL A 454 90.21 10.77 49.76
N ALA A 455 89.55 10.42 50.84
CA ALA A 455 88.45 9.47 50.78
C ALA A 455 87.18 10.30 50.45
N VAL A 456 86.40 9.83 49.51
CA VAL A 456 85.19 10.49 49.07
C VAL A 456 84.01 9.57 49.31
N ASN A 457 83.16 9.90 50.27
CA ASN A 457 81.88 9.28 50.45
C ASN A 457 80.85 9.90 49.53
N ILE A 458 80.24 9.10 48.65
CA ILE A 458 79.32 9.50 47.62
C ILE A 458 77.99 8.86 47.94
N ARG A 459 76.93 9.67 47.90
CA ARG A 459 75.57 9.20 48.00
C ARG A 459 74.77 9.74 46.78
N VAL A 460 74.24 8.80 46.03
CA VAL A 460 73.31 9.09 44.91
C VAL A 460 71.90 8.75 45.35
N ARG A 461 70.99 9.67 45.18
CA ARG A 461 69.57 9.45 45.36
C ARG A 461 68.85 9.76 44.05
N ALA A 462 68.08 8.82 43.56
CA ALA A 462 67.32 8.96 42.32
C ALA A 462 65.81 8.75 42.62
N PRO A 463 64.98 9.76 42.44
CA PRO A 463 63.55 9.62 42.70
C PRO A 463 62.95 8.44 41.93
N GLY A 464 62.32 7.50 42.63
CA GLY A 464 61.71 6.31 42.02
C GLY A 464 62.66 5.12 41.83
N VAL A 465 63.95 5.27 42.15
CA VAL A 465 64.94 4.16 42.21
C VAL A 465 65.50 4.08 43.65
N PRO A 466 65.03 3.11 44.46
CA PRO A 466 65.40 3.05 45.88
C PRO A 466 66.90 2.86 46.13
N ALA A 467 67.54 2.04 45.33
CA ALA A 467 68.94 1.65 45.45
C ALA A 467 69.66 1.86 44.08
N PRO A 468 69.98 3.10 43.69
CA PRO A 468 70.70 3.32 42.44
C PRO A 468 72.10 2.73 42.49
N ASP A 469 72.44 2.03 41.44
CA ASP A 469 73.79 1.42 41.21
C ASP A 469 74.49 2.15 40.02
N GLY A 470 75.61 1.63 39.58
CA GLY A 470 76.33 2.14 38.38
C GLY A 470 77.70 2.70 38.65
N ALA A 471 78.44 2.96 37.61
CA ALA A 471 79.86 3.37 37.72
C ALA A 471 80.00 4.79 38.25
N ILE A 472 80.97 4.98 39.15
CA ILE A 472 81.33 6.29 39.68
C ILE A 472 82.84 6.49 39.42
N THR A 473 83.13 7.66 38.89
CA THR A 473 84.54 8.13 38.74
C THR A 473 84.75 9.34 39.62
N VAL A 474 85.79 9.30 40.47
CA VAL A 474 86.22 10.44 41.28
C VAL A 474 87.56 10.94 40.75
N ARG A 475 87.65 12.21 40.37
CA ARG A 475 88.87 12.86 39.97
C ARG A 475 89.23 14.00 40.94
N VAL A 476 90.43 13.93 41.51
CA VAL A 476 90.96 15.05 42.33
C VAL A 476 92.34 15.51 41.81
N GLY A 477 92.44 16.78 41.42
CA GLY A 477 93.67 17.39 40.86
C GLY A 477 94.12 16.64 39.61
N GLY A 478 94.26 15.84 39.09
CA GLY A 478 94.71 15.09 37.91
C GLY A 478 94.66 13.57 38.11
N ARG A 479 94.44 13.11 39.32
CA ARG A 479 94.28 11.63 39.67
C ARG A 479 92.84 11.28 39.63
N SER A 480 92.52 10.07 39.15
CA SER A 480 91.14 9.53 39.10
C SER A 480 91.12 8.11 39.67
N VAL A 481 89.99 7.76 40.27
CA VAL A 481 89.67 6.38 40.75
C VAL A 481 88.26 6.12 40.28
N GLU A 482 88.04 4.90 39.80
CA GLU A 482 86.75 4.40 39.39
C GLU A 482 86.27 3.37 40.43
N GLY A 483 84.96 3.21 40.56
CA GLY A 483 84.30 2.27 41.40
C GLY A 483 82.85 2.11 41.05
N GLN A 484 82.14 1.30 41.78
CA GLN A 484 80.72 1.04 41.62
C GLN A 484 79.94 1.60 42.81
N LEU A 485 78.80 2.13 42.48
CA LEU A 485 77.75 2.48 43.43
C LEU A 485 77.00 1.26 43.82
N VAL A 486 76.88 0.98 45.10
CA VAL A 486 76.07 -0.11 45.65
C VAL A 486 75.04 0.50 46.60
N ASP A 487 73.79 0.18 46.43
CA ASP A 487 72.67 0.73 47.22
C ASP A 487 72.70 2.27 47.35
N GLY A 488 73.09 2.94 46.29
CA GLY A 488 73.19 4.38 46.27
C GLY A 488 74.40 4.96 47.00
N LEU A 489 75.37 4.14 47.42
CA LEU A 489 76.52 4.55 48.17
C LEU A 489 77.82 4.08 47.49
N ALA A 490 78.88 4.89 47.56
CA ALA A 490 80.26 4.52 47.21
C ALA A 490 81.25 5.27 48.10
N ARG A 491 82.35 4.58 48.39
CA ARG A 491 83.52 5.19 49.10
C ARG A 491 84.75 4.92 48.26
N LEU A 492 85.32 5.97 47.67
CA LEU A 492 86.51 5.87 46.83
C LEU A 492 87.63 6.67 47.43
N VAL A 493 88.82 6.17 47.33
CA VAL A 493 90.06 6.84 47.92
C VAL A 493 91.03 7.21 46.79
N VAL A 494 91.21 8.49 46.55
CA VAL A 494 92.18 8.98 45.62
C VAL A 494 93.47 9.23 46.39
N ARG A 495 94.55 8.52 46.00
CA ARG A 495 95.87 8.54 46.64
C ARG A 495 96.89 9.38 45.88
N ASP A 496 98.02 9.59 46.45
CA ASP A 496 99.21 10.25 45.88
C ASP A 496 98.89 11.68 45.32
N LEU A 497 98.18 12.40 46.19
CA LEU A 497 97.79 13.75 45.92
C LEU A 497 98.81 14.76 46.50
N ALA A 498 99.32 15.69 45.67
CA ALA A 498 100.13 16.81 46.12
C ALA A 498 99.30 17.76 47.01
N PRO A 499 99.91 18.34 48.07
CA PRO A 499 99.26 19.27 48.98
C PRO A 499 98.61 20.48 48.22
N GLY A 500 97.61 21.12 48.87
CA GLY A 500 96.96 22.36 48.34
C GLY A 500 95.55 22.09 47.86
N THR A 501 94.89 23.17 47.49
CA THR A 501 93.46 23.12 47.03
C THR A 501 93.37 22.56 45.60
N LYS A 502 92.66 21.45 45.46
CA LYS A 502 92.49 20.74 44.18
C LYS A 502 91.03 20.73 43.76
N PRO A 503 90.75 20.88 42.44
CA PRO A 503 89.44 20.59 41.96
C PRO A 503 89.08 19.14 42.11
N MET A 504 87.88 18.84 42.61
CA MET A 504 87.33 17.49 42.71
C MET A 504 86.06 17.39 41.84
N VAL A 505 86.03 16.39 40.99
CA VAL A 505 84.92 16.10 40.12
C VAL A 505 84.50 14.62 40.40
N VAL A 506 83.23 14.49 40.71
CA VAL A 506 82.60 13.14 40.88
C VAL A 506 81.59 13.00 39.70
N ARG A 507 81.78 11.94 38.91
CA ARG A 507 80.92 11.63 37.79
C ARG A 507 80.20 10.31 38.12
N TYR A 508 78.90 10.35 38.06
CA TYR A 508 78.04 9.15 38.03
C TYR A 508 77.67 8.90 36.58
N ALA A 509 77.93 7.71 36.10
CA ALA A 509 77.70 7.37 34.70
C ALA A 509 76.23 7.22 34.33
N GLY A 510 75.37 7.05 35.34
CA GLY A 510 73.97 6.75 35.13
C GLY A 510 73.72 5.26 34.89
N THR A 511 72.48 4.94 34.70
CA THR A 511 71.94 3.64 34.25
C THR A 511 70.90 3.88 33.17
N GLU A 512 70.25 2.84 32.69
CA GLU A 512 69.15 2.95 31.76
C GLU A 512 68.03 3.85 32.31
N LEU A 513 67.75 3.80 33.62
CA LEU A 513 66.67 4.54 34.27
C LEU A 513 67.15 5.82 34.98
N VAL A 514 68.39 5.93 35.33
CA VAL A 514 68.97 7.08 36.07
C VAL A 514 69.94 7.85 35.17
N GLN A 515 69.70 9.10 34.95
CA GLN A 515 70.53 9.93 34.07
C GLN A 515 71.95 10.12 34.69
N PRO A 516 72.99 10.31 33.88
CA PRO A 516 74.30 10.64 34.36
C PRO A 516 74.31 12.00 35.09
N ALA A 517 75.17 12.09 36.11
CA ALA A 517 75.30 13.32 36.88
C ALA A 517 76.73 13.64 37.24
N VAL A 518 77.04 14.92 37.43
CA VAL A 518 78.35 15.37 37.77
C VAL A 518 78.29 16.35 38.95
N SER A 519 79.06 16.08 39.98
CA SER A 519 79.28 17.01 41.10
C SER A 519 80.67 17.61 41.04
N ARG A 520 80.81 18.88 41.18
CA ARG A 520 82.07 19.63 41.16
C ARG A 520 82.21 20.39 42.46
N THR A 521 83.42 20.24 43.11
CA THR A 521 83.76 20.96 44.33
C THR A 521 85.25 21.08 44.42
N ARG A 522 85.77 21.66 45.47
CA ARG A 522 87.23 21.76 45.77
C ARG A 522 87.50 21.14 47.09
N VAL A 523 88.73 20.52 47.23
CA VAL A 523 89.24 19.92 48.47
C VAL A 523 90.61 20.39 48.76
N ASN A 524 90.90 20.69 49.98
CA ASN A 524 92.24 21.13 50.37
C ASN A 524 93.01 19.94 50.93
N VAL A 525 93.95 19.36 50.19
CA VAL A 525 94.77 18.19 50.53
C VAL A 525 95.89 18.67 51.45
N ARG A 526 95.99 18.03 52.62
CA ARG A 526 97.02 18.31 53.65
C ARG A 526 98.33 17.64 53.28
N ALA A 527 99.49 18.37 53.59
CA ALA A 527 100.82 17.87 53.36
C ALA A 527 101.07 16.55 54.19
N ARG A 528 101.83 15.61 53.58
CA ARG A 528 102.38 14.45 54.38
C ARG A 528 103.29 15.06 55.40
N ARG A 529 103.28 14.57 56.69
CA ARG A 529 104.35 14.90 57.64
C ARG A 529 105.57 14.21 57.12
N ALA A 530 106.62 14.99 56.99
CA ALA A 530 107.96 14.50 56.76
C ALA A 530 108.33 13.45 57.81
#